data_e88f6ac278503038020c6cd709bce821
#
_entry.id   e88f6ac278503038020c6cd709bce821
#
_cell.length_a   1.000
_cell.length_b   1.000
_cell.length_c   1.000
_cell.angle_alpha   90.00
_cell.angle_beta   90.00
_cell.angle_gamma   90.00
#
_symmetry.space_group_name_H-M   'P 1'
#
loop_
_entity.id
_entity.type
_entity.pdbx_description
1 polymer ?
#
loop_
_entity_poly.entity_id
_entity_poly.type
_entity_poly.pdbx_seq_one_letter_code
_entity_poly.pdbx_strand_id
1 'polypeptide(L)'
;MVLGTTTTAQVINPQVMADMVSAKLPKLIKFTPLAFIDTTLVGRPGDELTVPQWTYSGDATEITEGQAIPIDQLGTKETKMKIKQAGKAIEITDKAALVGHGNVYGEATNQIALAIANKVDNDIVEVAKTATQNIADAPTTVANIDKALEVFADEEDARYVALINPKDAIKLRADAGQNWLKGSEVGADVVVSGTFGEVAGVQIVRTKKVEEGKGFLVKVSSLQTDTDDDAKYGAFVINLKRDVMIENDRDILKKTTVYSGDEYYGVYLYDDSKVVKFGGA
;
A
#
# COMPACT_ATOMS: atom_id res chain seq x y z
N MET A 1 -33.40 39.50 -22.86
CA MET A 1 -32.63 38.79 -21.81
C MET A 1 -32.17 37.48 -22.42
N VAL A 2 -30.94 37.43 -22.89
CA VAL A 2 -30.40 36.22 -23.52
C VAL A 2 -30.06 35.26 -22.37
N LEU A 3 -30.83 34.17 -22.27
CA LEU A 3 -30.50 33.04 -21.37
C LEU A 3 -29.18 32.47 -21.85
N GLY A 4 -28.11 32.67 -21.04
CA GLY A 4 -26.80 32.14 -21.33
C GLY A 4 -26.84 30.62 -21.37
N THR A 5 -26.51 30.07 -22.52
CA THR A 5 -26.33 28.62 -22.70
C THR A 5 -25.16 28.18 -21.81
N THR A 6 -25.38 27.19 -20.94
CA THR A 6 -24.33 26.58 -20.15
C THR A 6 -23.30 25.95 -21.10
N THR A 7 -22.09 26.48 -21.12
CA THR A 7 -21.00 25.99 -21.98
C THR A 7 -20.28 24.83 -21.30
N THR A 8 -19.57 24.01 -22.08
CA THR A 8 -18.74 22.87 -21.58
C THR A 8 -17.72 23.26 -20.50
N ALA A 9 -17.33 24.55 -20.43
CA ALA A 9 -16.47 25.09 -19.40
C ALA A 9 -17.12 25.15 -17.99
N GLN A 10 -18.46 25.07 -17.93
CA GLN A 10 -19.24 25.13 -16.68
C GLN A 10 -19.71 23.75 -16.21
N VAL A 11 -19.42 22.70 -16.98
CA VAL A 11 -19.75 21.31 -16.65
C VAL A 11 -18.46 20.58 -16.27
N ILE A 12 -18.43 19.95 -15.11
CA ILE A 12 -17.28 19.13 -14.69
C ILE A 12 -17.23 17.92 -15.62
N ASN A 13 -16.16 17.80 -16.40
CA ASN A 13 -15.96 16.67 -17.31
C ASN A 13 -15.61 15.42 -16.50
N PRO A 14 -16.22 14.24 -16.75
CA PRO A 14 -15.87 12.97 -16.09
C PRO A 14 -14.38 12.62 -16.15
N GLN A 15 -13.70 12.91 -17.26
CA GLN A 15 -12.26 12.69 -17.38
C GLN A 15 -11.44 13.54 -16.39
N VAL A 16 -11.81 14.81 -16.21
CA VAL A 16 -11.16 15.70 -15.23
C VAL A 16 -11.40 15.19 -13.80
N MET A 17 -12.58 14.62 -13.53
CA MET A 17 -12.88 14.02 -12.24
C MET A 17 -12.03 12.76 -11.99
N ALA A 18 -11.86 11.91 -13.01
CA ALA A 18 -11.00 10.73 -12.92
C ALA A 18 -9.55 11.12 -12.62
N ASP A 19 -9.00 12.12 -13.33
CA ASP A 19 -7.66 12.64 -13.10
C ASP A 19 -7.50 13.22 -11.68
N MET A 20 -8.51 13.91 -11.17
CA MET A 20 -8.50 14.42 -9.79
C MET A 20 -8.49 13.29 -8.75
N VAL A 21 -9.24 12.21 -8.98
CA VAL A 21 -9.25 11.04 -8.10
C VAL A 21 -7.90 10.35 -8.15
N SER A 22 -7.38 10.06 -9.34
CA SER A 22 -6.07 9.41 -9.52
C SER A 22 -4.93 10.22 -8.88
N ALA A 23 -4.98 11.55 -8.97
CA ALA A 23 -3.98 12.42 -8.32
C ALA A 23 -4.09 12.46 -6.78
N LYS A 24 -5.27 12.16 -6.21
CA LYS A 24 -5.49 12.14 -4.76
C LYS A 24 -5.15 10.78 -4.14
N LEU A 25 -5.33 9.68 -4.86
CA LEU A 25 -5.10 8.33 -4.38
C LEU A 25 -3.72 8.16 -3.71
N PRO A 26 -2.58 8.52 -4.33
CA PRO A 26 -1.26 8.34 -3.73
C PRO A 26 -1.07 9.12 -2.43
N LYS A 27 -1.78 10.24 -2.24
CA LYS A 27 -1.70 11.06 -1.01
C LYS A 27 -2.52 10.50 0.14
N LEU A 28 -3.58 9.74 -0.16
CA LEU A 28 -4.51 9.19 0.82
C LEU A 28 -4.08 7.81 1.31
N ILE A 29 -3.36 7.06 0.48
CA ILE A 29 -2.86 5.73 0.78
C ILE A 29 -1.53 5.83 1.54
N LYS A 30 -1.45 5.26 2.74
CA LYS A 30 -0.22 5.27 3.56
C LYS A 30 0.72 4.12 3.25
N PHE A 31 0.19 3.00 2.78
CA PHE A 31 0.95 1.80 2.46
C PHE A 31 1.47 1.78 1.02
N THR A 32 0.90 2.57 0.11
CA THR A 32 1.33 2.63 -1.29
C THR A 32 2.82 2.98 -1.46
N PRO A 33 3.42 3.91 -0.66
CA PRO A 33 4.85 4.17 -0.76
C PRO A 33 5.74 2.98 -0.38
N LEU A 34 5.19 1.97 0.30
CA LEU A 34 5.88 0.73 0.69
C LEU A 34 5.65 -0.39 -0.34
N ALA A 35 4.75 -0.18 -1.29
CA ALA A 35 4.39 -1.14 -2.31
C ALA A 35 4.87 -0.66 -3.69
N PHE A 36 5.37 -1.58 -4.48
CA PHE A 36 5.67 -1.33 -5.88
C PHE A 36 4.39 -1.41 -6.71
N ILE A 37 4.16 -0.42 -7.58
CA ILE A 37 3.00 -0.41 -8.48
C ILE A 37 3.43 -0.94 -9.84
N ASP A 38 2.92 -2.12 -10.20
CA ASP A 38 3.15 -2.76 -11.47
C ASP A 38 1.97 -2.52 -12.42
N THR A 39 2.25 -1.95 -13.57
CA THR A 39 1.26 -1.62 -14.61
C THR A 39 1.33 -2.56 -15.82
N THR A 40 2.12 -3.63 -15.76
CA THR A 40 2.34 -4.54 -16.90
C THR A 40 1.07 -5.26 -17.37
N LEU A 41 0.07 -5.37 -16.50
CA LEU A 41 -1.21 -5.99 -16.79
C LEU A 41 -2.25 -5.05 -17.44
N VAL A 42 -1.93 -3.78 -17.57
CA VAL A 42 -2.82 -2.82 -18.22
C VAL A 42 -3.03 -3.22 -19.68
N GLY A 43 -4.30 -3.42 -20.08
CA GLY A 43 -4.66 -3.79 -21.46
C GLY A 43 -4.41 -5.26 -21.84
N ARG A 44 -3.91 -6.12 -20.95
CA ARG A 44 -3.74 -7.55 -21.21
C ARG A 44 -4.94 -8.37 -20.72
N PRO A 45 -5.36 -9.44 -21.41
CA PRO A 45 -6.41 -10.33 -20.94
C PRO A 45 -5.92 -11.17 -19.75
N GLY A 46 -6.85 -11.61 -18.88
CA GLY A 46 -6.58 -12.45 -17.70
C GLY A 46 -6.98 -11.76 -16.40
N ASP A 47 -7.40 -12.52 -15.42
CA ASP A 47 -7.83 -12.08 -14.08
C ASP A 47 -6.96 -12.65 -12.96
N GLU A 48 -6.08 -13.60 -13.30
CA GLU A 48 -5.12 -14.18 -12.37
C GLU A 48 -3.70 -14.01 -12.90
N LEU A 49 -2.79 -13.65 -12.01
CA LEU A 49 -1.35 -13.63 -12.26
C LEU A 49 -0.67 -14.64 -11.34
N THR A 50 0.08 -15.54 -11.95
CA THR A 50 0.98 -16.42 -11.20
C THR A 50 2.39 -15.86 -11.28
N VAL A 51 2.95 -15.52 -10.13
CA VAL A 51 4.32 -15.01 -10.01
C VAL A 51 5.19 -16.16 -9.49
N PRO A 52 6.08 -16.72 -10.33
CA PRO A 52 7.04 -17.72 -9.87
C PRO A 52 8.15 -17.05 -9.07
N GLN A 53 8.52 -17.64 -7.95
CA GLN A 53 9.66 -17.24 -7.13
C GLN A 53 10.61 -18.42 -7.03
N TRP A 54 11.91 -18.17 -7.23
CA TRP A 54 12.93 -19.17 -7.05
C TRP A 54 13.24 -19.34 -5.56
N THR A 55 13.38 -20.59 -5.12
CA THR A 55 13.78 -20.88 -3.76
C THR A 55 15.28 -21.15 -3.74
N TYR A 56 15.98 -20.56 -2.77
CA TYR A 56 17.40 -20.83 -2.57
C TYR A 56 17.63 -22.33 -2.35
N SER A 57 18.56 -22.94 -3.08
CA SER A 57 18.82 -24.39 -3.06
C SER A 57 19.73 -24.85 -1.93
N GLY A 58 20.24 -23.90 -1.12
CA GLY A 58 21.17 -24.20 -0.01
C GLY A 58 22.63 -23.87 -0.34
N ASP A 59 23.48 -23.94 0.68
CA ASP A 59 24.90 -23.63 0.56
C ASP A 59 25.68 -24.73 -0.15
N ALA A 60 26.77 -24.34 -0.81
CA ALA A 60 27.68 -25.30 -1.43
C ALA A 60 28.36 -26.16 -0.38
N THR A 61 28.45 -27.47 -0.63
CA THR A 61 29.14 -28.41 0.24
C THR A 61 30.59 -28.61 -0.19
N GLU A 62 31.48 -28.75 0.77
CA GLU A 62 32.87 -29.09 0.49
C GLU A 62 32.97 -30.51 -0.09
N ILE A 63 33.67 -30.63 -1.22
CA ILE A 63 33.80 -31.89 -1.95
C ILE A 63 35.17 -32.48 -1.72
N THR A 64 35.21 -33.73 -1.23
CA THR A 64 36.45 -34.48 -1.09
C THR A 64 36.90 -34.99 -2.46
N GLU A 65 38.22 -35.09 -2.67
CA GLU A 65 38.81 -35.58 -3.88
C GLU A 65 38.27 -36.95 -4.31
N GLY A 66 37.71 -37.05 -5.53
CA GLY A 66 37.13 -38.27 -6.08
C GLY A 66 35.63 -38.46 -5.77
N GLN A 67 34.98 -37.53 -5.06
CA GLN A 67 33.53 -37.54 -4.85
C GLN A 67 32.80 -36.76 -5.91
N ALA A 68 31.61 -37.23 -6.30
CA ALA A 68 30.75 -36.51 -7.21
C ALA A 68 30.06 -35.31 -6.52
N ILE A 69 29.91 -34.19 -7.22
CA ILE A 69 29.14 -33.04 -6.75
C ILE A 69 27.68 -33.47 -6.55
N PRO A 70 27.06 -33.23 -5.38
CA PRO A 70 25.63 -33.45 -5.18
C PRO A 70 24.83 -32.59 -6.16
N ILE A 71 23.75 -33.16 -6.71
CA ILE A 71 22.87 -32.45 -7.62
C ILE A 71 21.62 -32.08 -6.83
N ASP A 72 21.44 -30.78 -6.60
CA ASP A 72 20.25 -30.26 -5.97
C ASP A 72 19.20 -29.85 -7.00
N GLN A 73 17.93 -29.98 -6.64
CA GLN A 73 16.83 -29.59 -7.51
C GLN A 73 16.43 -28.14 -7.22
N LEU A 74 16.37 -27.32 -8.27
CA LEU A 74 15.88 -25.95 -8.19
C LEU A 74 14.39 -25.95 -7.82
N GLY A 75 14.06 -25.37 -6.67
CA GLY A 75 12.69 -25.22 -6.18
C GLY A 75 12.05 -23.93 -6.69
N THR A 76 10.77 -23.99 -7.01
CA THR A 76 9.95 -22.79 -7.34
C THR A 76 8.75 -22.72 -6.40
N LYS A 77 8.48 -21.53 -5.88
CA LYS A 77 7.26 -21.19 -5.15
C LYS A 77 6.40 -20.34 -6.05
N GLU A 78 5.14 -20.69 -6.21
CA GLU A 78 4.19 -19.90 -6.97
C GLU A 78 3.29 -19.09 -6.04
N THR A 79 3.26 -17.79 -6.24
CA THR A 79 2.27 -16.91 -5.60
C THR A 79 1.20 -16.54 -6.61
N LYS A 80 -0.05 -16.89 -6.30
CA LYS A 80 -1.21 -16.58 -7.15
C LYS A 80 -1.89 -15.32 -6.64
N MET A 81 -2.10 -14.38 -7.52
CA MET A 81 -2.83 -13.16 -7.26
C MET A 81 -4.06 -13.09 -8.15
N LYS A 82 -5.18 -12.71 -7.58
CA LYS A 82 -6.44 -12.47 -8.30
C LYS A 82 -6.73 -10.98 -8.36
N ILE A 83 -7.08 -10.49 -9.55
CA ILE A 83 -7.51 -9.12 -9.76
C ILE A 83 -8.91 -8.94 -9.19
N LYS A 84 -9.09 -7.85 -8.43
CA LYS A 84 -10.34 -7.44 -7.81
C LYS A 84 -10.82 -6.14 -8.44
N GLN A 85 -12.13 -5.93 -8.44
CA GLN A 85 -12.73 -4.64 -8.74
C GLN A 85 -13.12 -3.97 -7.42
N ALA A 86 -12.62 -2.77 -7.17
CA ALA A 86 -13.11 -1.91 -6.11
C ALA A 86 -13.88 -0.75 -6.72
N GLY A 87 -15.09 -0.54 -6.27
CA GLY A 87 -15.94 0.54 -6.77
C GLY A 87 -16.79 1.17 -5.68
N LYS A 88 -17.15 2.43 -5.90
CA LYS A 88 -18.06 3.20 -5.05
C LYS A 88 -18.93 4.07 -5.93
N ALA A 89 -20.23 4.07 -5.65
CA ALA A 89 -21.19 4.96 -6.30
C ALA A 89 -21.88 5.86 -5.28
N ILE A 90 -22.21 7.08 -5.70
CA ILE A 90 -22.94 8.08 -4.91
C ILE A 90 -24.04 8.67 -5.81
N GLU A 91 -25.28 8.63 -5.33
CA GLU A 91 -26.43 9.21 -5.98
C GLU A 91 -26.78 10.56 -5.34
N ILE A 92 -26.93 11.58 -6.16
CA ILE A 92 -27.24 12.96 -5.75
C ILE A 92 -28.53 13.40 -6.41
N THR A 93 -29.51 13.86 -5.62
CA THR A 93 -30.74 14.43 -6.16
C THR A 93 -30.54 15.86 -6.60
N ASP A 94 -31.26 16.30 -7.64
CA ASP A 94 -31.24 17.70 -8.11
C ASP A 94 -31.55 18.67 -6.95
N LYS A 95 -32.49 18.31 -6.09
CA LYS A 95 -32.84 19.09 -4.90
C LYS A 95 -31.66 19.25 -3.93
N ALA A 96 -30.92 18.17 -3.69
CA ALA A 96 -29.75 18.22 -2.80
C ALA A 96 -28.63 19.09 -3.41
N ALA A 97 -28.44 19.03 -4.72
CA ALA A 97 -27.47 19.87 -5.42
C ALA A 97 -27.83 21.37 -5.42
N LEU A 98 -29.15 21.70 -5.51
CA LEU A 98 -29.64 23.09 -5.52
C LEU A 98 -29.67 23.71 -4.11
N VAL A 99 -29.98 22.92 -3.07
CA VAL A 99 -30.15 23.42 -1.69
C VAL A 99 -28.86 23.24 -0.90
N GLY A 100 -28.01 22.31 -1.32
CA GLY A 100 -26.74 22.00 -0.66
C GLY A 100 -25.77 23.19 -0.68
N HIS A 101 -25.09 23.40 0.45
CA HIS A 101 -24.05 24.40 0.54
C HIS A 101 -22.71 23.85 0.02
N GLY A 102 -22.06 24.59 -0.89
CA GLY A 102 -20.77 24.20 -1.46
C GLY A 102 -20.88 23.32 -2.73
N ASN A 103 -19.73 22.73 -3.12
CA ASN A 103 -19.65 21.87 -4.31
C ASN A 103 -19.96 20.41 -3.96
N VAL A 104 -21.23 20.02 -4.01
CA VAL A 104 -21.71 18.66 -3.69
C VAL A 104 -21.08 17.62 -4.62
N TYR A 105 -20.90 17.93 -5.90
CA TYR A 105 -20.29 17.01 -6.87
C TYR A 105 -18.80 16.80 -6.62
N GLY A 106 -18.08 17.86 -6.26
CA GLY A 106 -16.66 17.77 -5.88
C GLY A 106 -16.46 16.95 -4.61
N GLU A 107 -17.39 17.06 -3.64
CA GLU A 107 -17.35 16.24 -2.44
C GLU A 107 -17.66 14.76 -2.73
N ALA A 108 -18.61 14.47 -3.61
CA ALA A 108 -18.88 13.10 -4.05
C ALA A 108 -17.62 12.44 -4.66
N THR A 109 -16.93 13.17 -5.55
CA THR A 109 -15.66 12.69 -6.13
C THR A 109 -14.60 12.43 -5.05
N ASN A 110 -14.51 13.33 -4.08
CA ASN A 110 -13.58 13.19 -2.97
C ASN A 110 -13.89 11.95 -2.11
N GLN A 111 -15.15 11.69 -1.82
CA GLN A 111 -15.59 10.52 -1.06
C GLN A 111 -15.38 9.21 -1.83
N ILE A 112 -15.55 9.21 -3.15
CA ILE A 112 -15.24 8.06 -4.01
C ILE A 112 -13.73 7.77 -3.93
N ALA A 113 -12.87 8.79 -4.10
CA ALA A 113 -11.42 8.64 -3.99
C ALA A 113 -10.98 8.07 -2.63
N LEU A 114 -11.54 8.61 -1.54
CA LEU A 114 -11.26 8.14 -0.18
C LEU A 114 -11.68 6.69 0.02
N ALA A 115 -12.83 6.30 -0.53
CA ALA A 115 -13.34 4.94 -0.38
C ALA A 115 -12.45 3.91 -1.11
N ILE A 116 -12.03 4.22 -2.34
CA ILE A 116 -11.13 3.36 -3.13
C ILE A 116 -9.76 3.28 -2.44
N ALA A 117 -9.18 4.43 -2.07
CA ALA A 117 -7.89 4.48 -1.37
C ALA A 117 -7.89 3.65 -0.07
N ASN A 118 -8.95 3.76 0.73
CA ASN A 118 -9.07 2.97 1.95
C ASN A 118 -9.20 1.47 1.66
N LYS A 119 -9.84 1.10 0.56
CA LYS A 119 -9.97 -0.32 0.18
C LYS A 119 -8.63 -0.91 -0.21
N VAL A 120 -7.84 -0.21 -1.05
CA VAL A 120 -6.49 -0.63 -1.44
C VAL A 120 -5.60 -0.79 -0.21
N ASP A 121 -5.56 0.21 0.67
CA ASP A 121 -4.80 0.14 1.93
C ASP A 121 -5.22 -1.04 2.83
N ASN A 122 -6.52 -1.32 2.94
CA ASN A 122 -7.00 -2.44 3.74
C ASN A 122 -6.56 -3.78 3.12
N ASP A 123 -6.58 -3.90 1.81
CA ASP A 123 -6.14 -5.10 1.13
C ASP A 123 -4.63 -5.35 1.31
N ILE A 124 -3.80 -4.28 1.35
CA ILE A 124 -2.38 -4.40 1.69
C ILE A 124 -2.19 -4.90 3.13
N VAL A 125 -2.96 -4.37 4.08
CA VAL A 125 -2.92 -4.85 5.48
C VAL A 125 -3.30 -6.33 5.57
N GLU A 126 -4.34 -6.77 4.86
CA GLU A 126 -4.73 -8.18 4.84
C GLU A 126 -3.63 -9.08 4.25
N VAL A 127 -2.96 -8.60 3.20
CA VAL A 127 -1.82 -9.31 2.62
C VAL A 127 -0.62 -9.31 3.59
N ALA A 128 -0.35 -8.22 4.30
CA ALA A 128 0.71 -8.15 5.30
C ALA A 128 0.49 -9.14 6.47
N LYS A 129 -0.76 -9.43 6.83
CA LYS A 129 -1.09 -10.46 7.84
C LYS A 129 -0.69 -11.87 7.42
N THR A 130 -0.52 -12.13 6.12
CA THR A 130 -0.11 -13.45 5.62
C THR A 130 1.40 -13.71 5.74
N ALA A 131 2.20 -12.68 6.08
CA ALA A 131 3.63 -12.84 6.30
C ALA A 131 3.92 -13.95 7.33
N THR A 132 5.01 -14.69 7.15
CA THR A 132 5.37 -15.82 8.02
C THR A 132 6.18 -15.39 9.24
N GLN A 133 7.05 -14.38 9.07
CA GLN A 133 7.88 -13.86 10.17
C GLN A 133 7.04 -13.15 11.20
N ASN A 134 7.22 -13.48 12.47
CA ASN A 134 6.36 -13.02 13.54
C ASN A 134 7.10 -12.93 14.87
N ILE A 135 6.82 -11.87 15.64
CA ILE A 135 7.24 -11.68 17.02
C ILE A 135 6.00 -11.61 17.90
N ALA A 136 5.99 -12.38 19.01
CA ALA A 136 4.86 -12.39 19.92
C ALA A 136 4.66 -11.07 20.68
N ASP A 137 5.73 -10.28 20.81
CA ASP A 137 5.75 -9.02 21.54
C ASP A 137 5.05 -7.88 20.74
N ALA A 138 4.37 -7.00 21.47
CA ALA A 138 3.76 -5.81 20.88
C ALA A 138 4.81 -4.70 20.61
N PRO A 139 4.64 -3.82 19.61
CA PRO A 139 5.59 -2.77 19.25
C PRO A 139 5.49 -1.55 20.19
N THR A 140 5.55 -1.78 21.49
CA THR A 140 5.34 -0.77 22.53
C THR A 140 6.63 -0.30 23.21
N THR A 141 7.74 -1.01 23.00
CA THR A 141 9.05 -0.70 23.58
C THR A 141 10.13 -0.71 22.51
N VAL A 142 11.23 0.01 22.76
CA VAL A 142 12.38 0.03 21.84
C VAL A 142 13.00 -1.37 21.72
N ALA A 143 13.12 -2.09 22.82
CA ALA A 143 13.64 -3.45 22.84
C ALA A 143 12.85 -4.43 21.94
N ASN A 144 11.53 -4.23 21.78
CA ASN A 144 10.72 -5.05 20.89
C ASN A 144 10.93 -4.67 19.42
N ILE A 145 11.23 -3.41 19.14
CA ILE A 145 11.63 -2.97 17.79
C ILE A 145 12.99 -3.58 17.43
N ASP A 146 13.96 -3.57 18.36
CA ASP A 146 15.29 -4.18 18.16
C ASP A 146 15.19 -5.68 17.90
N LYS A 147 14.36 -6.41 18.66
CA LYS A 147 14.08 -7.83 18.38
C LYS A 147 13.50 -8.08 16.99
N ALA A 148 12.70 -7.15 16.47
CA ALA A 148 12.15 -7.26 15.12
C ALA A 148 13.22 -7.03 14.06
N LEU A 149 14.18 -6.15 14.34
CA LEU A 149 15.34 -5.93 13.47
C LEU A 149 16.27 -7.15 13.46
N GLU A 150 16.46 -7.81 14.61
CA GLU A 150 17.24 -9.06 14.71
C GLU A 150 16.71 -10.17 13.77
N VAL A 151 15.40 -10.20 13.50
CA VAL A 151 14.82 -11.21 12.59
C VAL A 151 15.32 -11.04 11.15
N PHE A 152 15.60 -9.80 10.73
CA PHE A 152 16.15 -9.57 9.39
C PHE A 152 17.61 -9.96 9.27
N ALA A 153 18.37 -9.94 10.38
CA ALA A 153 19.80 -10.26 10.44
C ALA A 153 20.63 -9.57 9.33
N ASP A 154 20.24 -8.33 8.98
CA ASP A 154 20.88 -7.58 7.92
C ASP A 154 22.28 -7.13 8.31
N GLU A 155 23.26 -7.40 7.45
CA GLU A 155 24.66 -6.97 7.60
C GLU A 155 24.88 -5.55 7.05
N GLU A 156 23.97 -5.07 6.20
CA GLU A 156 24.03 -3.75 5.56
C GLU A 156 22.96 -2.81 6.11
N ASP A 157 23.21 -1.50 6.01
CA ASP A 157 22.24 -0.47 6.37
C ASP A 157 21.03 -0.51 5.45
N ALA A 158 19.91 -1.02 5.95
CA ALA A 158 18.63 -1.04 5.29
C ALA A 158 17.67 -0.01 5.91
N ARG A 159 16.67 0.40 5.16
CA ARG A 159 15.63 1.30 5.65
C ARG A 159 14.42 0.49 6.11
N TYR A 160 13.94 0.82 7.31
CA TYR A 160 12.82 0.13 7.92
C TYR A 160 11.68 1.09 8.23
N VAL A 161 10.47 0.62 8.01
CA VAL A 161 9.24 1.37 8.34
C VAL A 161 8.36 0.48 9.22
N ALA A 162 8.05 0.96 10.42
CA ALA A 162 7.11 0.30 11.32
C ALA A 162 5.73 0.95 11.24
N LEU A 163 4.73 0.13 10.95
CA LEU A 163 3.33 0.51 10.87
C LEU A 163 2.63 0.05 12.14
N ILE A 164 2.32 0.99 13.04
CA ILE A 164 1.82 0.67 14.37
C ILE A 164 0.55 1.47 14.70
N ASN A 165 -0.22 0.97 15.69
CA ASN A 165 -1.39 1.67 16.19
C ASN A 165 -0.98 2.98 16.88
N PRO A 166 -1.74 4.08 16.75
CA PRO A 166 -1.46 5.35 17.43
C PRO A 166 -1.31 5.22 18.95
N LYS A 167 -2.02 4.31 19.59
CA LYS A 167 -1.90 4.07 21.04
C LYS A 167 -0.54 3.44 21.40
N ASP A 168 -0.10 2.48 20.61
CA ASP A 168 1.18 1.82 20.82
C ASP A 168 2.36 2.75 20.49
N ALA A 169 2.19 3.63 19.50
CA ALA A 169 3.15 4.69 19.21
C ALA A 169 3.36 5.65 20.41
N ILE A 170 2.29 5.94 21.17
CA ILE A 170 2.40 6.76 22.39
C ILE A 170 3.17 6.00 23.47
N LYS A 171 2.92 4.70 23.66
CA LYS A 171 3.65 3.86 24.62
C LYS A 171 5.13 3.77 24.25
N LEU A 172 5.42 3.50 22.96
CA LEU A 172 6.77 3.46 22.43
C LEU A 172 7.51 4.79 22.64
N ARG A 173 6.84 5.91 22.41
CA ARG A 173 7.43 7.23 22.68
C ARG A 173 7.76 7.44 24.14
N ALA A 174 6.91 6.98 25.05
CA ALA A 174 7.17 7.08 26.48
C ALA A 174 8.37 6.22 26.90
N ASP A 175 8.52 5.03 26.31
CA ASP A 175 9.65 4.12 26.55
C ASP A 175 10.96 4.67 25.96
N ALA A 176 10.93 5.21 24.74
CA ALA A 176 12.09 5.83 24.10
C ALA A 176 12.56 7.11 24.80
N GLY A 177 11.76 7.69 25.71
CA GLY A 177 12.11 8.86 26.49
C GLY A 177 12.29 10.15 25.69
N GLN A 178 13.17 11.07 26.21
CA GLN A 178 13.39 12.37 25.59
C GLN A 178 14.27 12.34 24.33
N ASN A 179 14.90 11.22 24.03
CA ASN A 179 15.78 11.03 22.88
C ASN A 179 15.04 10.66 21.59
N TRP A 180 13.73 10.89 21.55
CA TRP A 180 12.92 10.69 20.35
C TRP A 180 13.34 11.65 19.24
N LEU A 181 14.01 11.15 18.23
CA LEU A 181 14.40 11.93 17.07
C LEU A 181 13.17 12.24 16.21
N LYS A 182 12.96 13.52 15.94
CA LYS A 182 11.92 13.96 14.99
C LYS A 182 12.42 13.66 13.57
N GLY A 183 11.85 12.66 12.94
CA GLY A 183 11.99 12.37 11.54
C GLY A 183 13.39 12.56 10.97
N SER A 184 14.12 11.50 10.70
CA SER A 184 15.31 11.65 9.89
C SER A 184 14.91 12.07 8.48
N GLU A 185 15.80 12.75 7.78
CA GLU A 185 15.71 13.00 6.35
C GLU A 185 15.82 11.65 5.61
N VAL A 186 14.79 10.83 5.72
CA VAL A 186 14.65 9.65 4.86
C VAL A 186 14.46 10.18 3.47
N GLY A 187 15.40 9.86 2.59
CA GLY A 187 15.55 10.46 1.28
C GLY A 187 14.25 10.65 0.52
N ALA A 188 14.20 11.67 -0.32
CA ALA A 188 13.04 12.30 -0.94
C ALA A 188 12.01 11.39 -1.61
N ASP A 189 12.31 10.09 -1.75
CA ASP A 189 11.52 9.16 -2.54
C ASP A 189 10.49 8.34 -1.75
N VAL A 190 10.60 8.30 -0.42
CA VAL A 190 9.60 7.65 0.45
C VAL A 190 8.98 8.70 1.37
N VAL A 191 8.18 9.58 0.81
CA VAL A 191 7.35 10.50 1.60
C VAL A 191 6.18 9.71 2.17
N VAL A 192 6.40 9.01 3.25
CA VAL A 192 5.32 8.39 4.02
C VAL A 192 4.60 9.51 4.78
N SER A 193 3.48 9.94 4.24
CA SER A 193 2.59 10.90 4.89
C SER A 193 2.16 10.38 6.26
N GLY A 194 2.54 11.07 7.32
CA GLY A 194 2.16 10.71 8.69
C GLY A 194 3.25 10.07 9.54
N THR A 195 4.50 10.18 9.14
CA THR A 195 5.67 9.81 9.96
C THR A 195 5.61 10.47 11.33
N PHE A 196 5.87 9.71 12.38
CA PHE A 196 5.81 10.17 13.76
C PHE A 196 7.19 10.40 14.38
N GLY A 197 8.21 9.85 13.78
CA GLY A 197 9.61 9.92 14.24
C GLY A 197 10.35 8.63 13.89
N GLU A 198 11.59 8.56 14.30
CA GLU A 198 12.46 7.42 14.10
C GLU A 198 12.91 6.88 15.45
N VAL A 199 12.93 5.57 15.62
CA VAL A 199 13.37 4.87 16.82
C VAL A 199 14.21 3.69 16.37
N ALA A 200 15.42 3.54 16.88
CA ALA A 200 16.36 2.46 16.54
C ALA A 200 16.60 2.32 15.02
N GLY A 201 16.67 3.45 14.28
CA GLY A 201 16.81 3.41 12.80
C GLY A 201 15.54 3.04 12.04
N VAL A 202 14.40 2.89 12.74
CA VAL A 202 13.10 2.52 12.16
C VAL A 202 12.19 3.73 12.11
N GLN A 203 11.66 4.04 10.94
CA GLN A 203 10.67 5.09 10.77
C GLN A 203 9.29 4.64 11.24
N ILE A 204 8.69 5.38 12.17
CA ILE A 204 7.39 5.03 12.75
C ILE A 204 6.26 5.72 12.01
N VAL A 205 5.34 4.94 11.46
CA VAL A 205 4.11 5.40 10.81
C VAL A 205 2.89 4.95 11.61
N ARG A 206 2.07 5.93 12.00
CA ARG A 206 0.84 5.66 12.76
C ARG A 206 -0.31 5.35 11.84
N THR A 207 -0.98 4.23 12.07
CA THR A 207 -2.19 3.86 11.35
C THR A 207 -3.24 3.26 12.29
N LYS A 208 -4.51 3.63 12.07
CA LYS A 208 -5.65 3.04 12.79
C LYS A 208 -6.10 1.69 12.21
N LYS A 209 -5.54 1.30 11.06
CA LYS A 209 -5.88 0.05 10.36
C LYS A 209 -5.26 -1.18 11.01
N VAL A 210 -4.26 -0.95 11.85
CA VAL A 210 -3.62 -1.98 12.67
C VAL A 210 -4.22 -1.96 14.05
N GLU A 211 -4.54 -3.14 14.59
CA GLU A 211 -5.10 -3.31 15.93
C GLU A 211 -4.08 -2.93 17.02
N GLU A 212 -4.57 -2.56 18.21
CA GLU A 212 -3.71 -2.30 19.37
C GLU A 212 -2.92 -3.56 19.75
N GLY A 213 -1.64 -3.42 20.00
CA GLY A 213 -0.73 -4.51 20.29
C GLY A 213 -0.19 -5.24 19.08
N LYS A 214 -0.66 -4.92 17.87
CA LYS A 214 -0.17 -5.47 16.61
C LYS A 214 0.57 -4.42 15.79
N GLY A 215 1.40 -4.86 14.88
CA GLY A 215 2.17 -3.99 14.00
C GLY A 215 2.83 -4.76 12.87
N PHE A 216 3.41 -4.00 11.95
CA PHE A 216 4.22 -4.54 10.87
C PHE A 216 5.52 -3.77 10.78
N LEU A 217 6.63 -4.45 10.71
CA LEU A 217 7.93 -3.89 10.35
C LEU A 217 8.23 -4.33 8.93
N VAL A 218 8.45 -3.35 8.05
CA VAL A 218 8.68 -3.58 6.63
C VAL A 218 10.05 -3.03 6.26
N LYS A 219 10.87 -3.86 5.64
CA LYS A 219 12.13 -3.46 5.01
C LYS A 219 11.81 -2.81 3.68
N VAL A 220 12.24 -1.56 3.50
CA VAL A 220 12.03 -0.79 2.27
C VAL A 220 13.27 -0.89 1.41
N SER A 221 13.14 -1.45 0.21
CA SER A 221 14.22 -1.42 -0.78
C SER A 221 14.52 0.00 -1.21
N SER A 222 15.78 0.34 -1.40
CA SER A 222 16.16 1.63 -1.99
C SER A 222 15.81 1.62 -3.48
N LEU A 223 14.76 2.32 -3.85
CA LEU A 223 14.14 2.31 -5.19
C LEU A 223 15.02 2.83 -6.33
N GLN A 224 16.29 3.23 -6.09
CA GLN A 224 16.99 4.04 -7.09
C GLN A 224 18.37 3.57 -7.58
N THR A 225 18.98 2.53 -7.05
CA THR A 225 20.38 2.22 -7.38
C THR A 225 20.66 0.79 -7.84
N ASP A 226 19.71 -0.14 -7.71
CA ASP A 226 20.02 -1.53 -8.02
C ASP A 226 19.56 -1.90 -9.43
N THR A 227 20.50 -2.38 -10.22
CA THR A 227 20.29 -2.93 -11.56
C THR A 227 19.66 -4.33 -11.53
N ASP A 228 19.51 -4.92 -10.34
CA ASP A 228 18.87 -6.21 -10.16
C ASP A 228 17.33 -6.03 -10.07
N ASP A 229 16.61 -6.75 -10.91
CA ASP A 229 15.16 -6.71 -10.99
C ASP A 229 14.50 -7.07 -9.63
N ASP A 230 15.12 -7.93 -8.82
CA ASP A 230 14.62 -8.33 -7.50
C ASP A 230 14.74 -7.22 -6.43
N ALA A 231 15.71 -6.32 -6.56
CA ALA A 231 15.87 -5.17 -5.66
C ALA A 231 14.81 -4.09 -5.91
N LYS A 232 14.24 -4.05 -7.12
CA LYS A 232 13.21 -3.09 -7.54
C LYS A 232 11.87 -3.33 -6.84
N TYR A 233 11.57 -4.60 -6.51
CA TYR A 233 10.31 -4.95 -5.88
C TYR A 233 10.42 -4.85 -4.35
N GLY A 234 9.55 -4.04 -3.74
CA GLY A 234 9.39 -3.98 -2.28
C GLY A 234 8.77 -5.26 -1.72
N ALA A 235 8.44 -5.24 -0.43
CA ALA A 235 7.72 -6.35 0.20
C ALA A 235 6.33 -6.60 -0.44
N PHE A 236 5.66 -5.54 -0.86
CA PHE A 236 4.31 -5.60 -1.43
C PHE A 236 4.32 -5.12 -2.88
N VAL A 237 3.51 -5.77 -3.71
CA VAL A 237 3.27 -5.35 -5.09
C VAL A 237 1.78 -5.15 -5.33
N ILE A 238 1.45 -4.02 -5.94
CA ILE A 238 0.10 -3.69 -6.40
C ILE A 238 0.12 -3.78 -7.93
N ASN A 239 -0.54 -4.77 -8.48
CA ASN A 239 -0.75 -4.86 -9.92
C ASN A 239 -1.99 -4.08 -10.31
N LEU A 240 -1.78 -2.99 -11.03
CA LEU A 240 -2.85 -2.18 -11.56
C LEU A 240 -3.25 -2.70 -12.94
N LYS A 241 -4.51 -3.10 -13.11
CA LYS A 241 -5.05 -3.50 -14.39
C LYS A 241 -5.78 -2.39 -15.10
N ARG A 242 -6.54 -1.58 -14.36
CA ARG A 242 -7.20 -0.38 -14.85
C ARG A 242 -7.24 0.64 -13.71
N ASP A 243 -6.74 1.81 -14.02
CA ASP A 243 -6.80 2.96 -13.12
C ASP A 243 -8.24 3.42 -12.87
N VAL A 244 -8.42 4.28 -11.90
CA VAL A 244 -9.74 4.79 -11.52
C VAL A 244 -10.45 5.41 -12.72
N MET A 245 -11.62 4.86 -13.04
CA MET A 245 -12.52 5.41 -14.04
C MET A 245 -13.77 5.92 -13.35
N ILE A 246 -14.16 7.16 -13.67
CA ILE A 246 -15.38 7.75 -13.15
C ILE A 246 -16.38 7.89 -14.28
N GLU A 247 -17.57 7.39 -14.04
CA GLU A 247 -18.72 7.51 -14.91
C GLU A 247 -19.86 8.21 -14.17
N ASN A 248 -20.67 8.95 -14.91
CA ASN A 248 -21.88 9.54 -14.37
C ASN A 248 -23.07 9.25 -15.28
N ASP A 249 -24.20 8.97 -14.68
CA ASP A 249 -25.46 8.78 -15.38
C ASP A 249 -26.58 9.55 -14.69
N ARG A 250 -27.52 10.07 -15.49
CA ARG A 250 -28.64 10.87 -15.01
C ARG A 250 -29.95 10.16 -15.19
N ASP A 251 -30.65 9.89 -14.09
CA ASP A 251 -32.05 9.46 -14.13
C ASP A 251 -32.99 10.68 -14.20
N ILE A 252 -33.56 10.87 -15.38
CA ILE A 252 -34.46 12.01 -15.66
C ILE A 252 -35.77 11.89 -14.87
N LEU A 253 -36.23 10.68 -14.61
CA LEU A 253 -37.49 10.43 -13.92
C LEU A 253 -37.37 10.65 -12.41
N LYS A 254 -36.29 10.14 -11.82
CA LYS A 254 -36.00 10.31 -10.39
C LYS A 254 -35.38 11.66 -10.06
N LYS A 255 -34.95 12.44 -11.09
CA LYS A 255 -34.22 13.70 -10.90
C LYS A 255 -32.96 13.51 -10.02
N THR A 256 -32.19 12.47 -10.33
CA THR A 256 -30.95 12.14 -9.65
C THR A 256 -29.81 11.96 -10.65
N THR A 257 -28.59 12.21 -10.20
CA THR A 257 -27.36 11.90 -10.94
C THR A 257 -26.52 10.95 -10.09
N VAL A 258 -26.14 9.83 -10.68
CA VAL A 258 -25.26 8.83 -10.07
C VAL A 258 -23.85 9.06 -10.56
N TYR A 259 -22.89 9.15 -9.65
CA TYR A 259 -21.47 9.15 -9.91
C TYR A 259 -20.91 7.81 -9.42
N SER A 260 -20.24 7.08 -10.29
CA SER A 260 -19.59 5.81 -9.97
C SER A 260 -18.10 5.89 -10.31
N GLY A 261 -17.26 5.46 -9.39
CA GLY A 261 -15.84 5.29 -9.66
C GLY A 261 -15.44 3.86 -9.36
N ASP A 262 -14.63 3.26 -10.21
CA ASP A 262 -14.10 1.92 -10.01
C ASP A 262 -12.63 1.81 -10.46
N GLU A 263 -11.92 0.84 -9.86
CA GLU A 263 -10.53 0.52 -10.10
C GLU A 263 -10.36 -1.00 -10.13
N TYR A 264 -9.49 -1.50 -11.01
CA TYR A 264 -9.15 -2.92 -11.08
C TYR A 264 -7.69 -3.11 -10.70
N TYR A 265 -7.46 -3.80 -9.60
CA TYR A 265 -6.12 -4.05 -9.06
C TYR A 265 -6.05 -5.40 -8.35
N GLY A 266 -4.83 -5.84 -8.11
CA GLY A 266 -4.53 -6.96 -7.22
C GLY A 266 -3.36 -6.61 -6.32
N VAL A 267 -3.37 -7.12 -5.08
CA VAL A 267 -2.28 -6.93 -4.12
C VAL A 267 -1.76 -8.28 -3.70
N TYR A 268 -0.44 -8.43 -3.61
CA TYR A 268 0.19 -9.63 -3.08
C TYR A 268 1.49 -9.32 -2.35
N LEU A 269 1.90 -10.26 -1.50
CA LEU A 269 3.18 -10.25 -0.82
C LEU A 269 4.21 -10.84 -1.79
N TYR A 270 5.12 -9.99 -2.27
CA TYR A 270 6.18 -10.42 -3.17
C TYR A 270 7.31 -11.11 -2.40
N ASP A 271 7.77 -10.47 -1.34
CA ASP A 271 8.87 -10.97 -0.53
C ASP A 271 8.48 -11.02 0.95
N ASP A 272 8.29 -12.24 1.44
CA ASP A 272 7.91 -12.52 2.81
C ASP A 272 9.04 -12.23 3.80
N SER A 273 10.31 -12.33 3.37
CA SER A 273 11.47 -12.04 4.20
C SER A 273 11.58 -10.57 4.59
N LYS A 274 10.91 -9.67 3.87
CA LYS A 274 10.94 -8.21 4.10
C LYS A 274 9.85 -7.72 5.07
N VAL A 275 9.05 -8.61 5.65
CA VAL A 275 7.95 -8.23 6.56
C VAL A 275 7.98 -9.03 7.84
N VAL A 276 8.02 -8.34 8.99
CA VAL A 276 7.88 -8.94 10.32
C VAL A 276 6.61 -8.43 10.99
N LYS A 277 5.81 -9.34 11.53
CA LYS A 277 4.60 -9.01 12.29
C LYS A 277 4.91 -8.89 13.77
N PHE A 278 4.24 -7.96 14.45
CA PHE A 278 4.21 -7.85 15.90
C PHE A 278 2.89 -8.37 16.47
N GLY A 279 2.94 -8.91 17.68
CA GLY A 279 1.75 -9.24 18.46
C GLY A 279 1.12 -10.59 18.14
N GLY A 280 1.87 -11.53 17.57
CA GLY A 280 1.44 -12.89 17.27
C GLY A 280 0.05 -12.93 16.62
N ALA A 281 -0.05 -13.22 15.37
CA ALA A 281 -1.29 -13.13 14.56
C ALA A 281 -2.40 -14.01 15.05
#